data_6ee14800fd14f59f28ac6a3211793239
#
_entry.id   6ee14800fd14f59f28ac6a3211793239
#
_cell.length_a   1.000
_cell.length_b   1.000
_cell.length_c   1.000
_cell.angle_alpha   90.00
_cell.angle_beta   90.00
_cell.angle_gamma   90.00
#
_symmetry.space_group_name_H-M   'P 1'
#
loop_
_entity.id
_entity.type
_entity.pdbx_description
1 polymer ?
#
loop_
_entity_poly.entity_id
_entity_poly.type
_entity_poly.pdbx_seq_one_letter_code
_entity_poly.pdbx_strand_id
1 'polypeptide(L)' 'MAHKFEIYKDKAGEFRVRFKYNSETIFSTEGYTSKASAKNAIDSIKNNGPDAVVEDNS' A
#
# COMPACT_ATOMS: atom_id res chain seq x y z
N MET A 1 3.86 12.10 12.41
CA MET A 1 2.65 11.32 12.40
C MET A 1 2.95 9.84 12.34
N ALA A 2 2.09 9.08 12.97
CA ALA A 2 2.36 7.68 13.18
C ALA A 2 2.20 6.85 11.90
N HIS A 3 1.17 7.15 11.10
CA HIS A 3 0.88 6.35 9.91
C HIS A 3 1.47 6.95 8.65
N LYS A 4 1.94 6.09 7.74
CA LYS A 4 2.45 6.57 6.45
C LYS A 4 2.34 5.48 5.41
N PHE A 5 2.28 5.91 4.14
CA PHE A 5 2.48 5.04 3.00
C PHE A 5 3.91 5.20 2.52
N GLU A 6 4.59 4.09 2.32
CA GLU A 6 5.97 4.10 1.88
C GLU A 6 6.07 3.36 0.55
N ILE A 7 6.62 4.01 -0.47
CA ILE A 7 6.88 3.37 -1.75
C ILE A 7 8.34 2.95 -1.77
N TYR A 8 8.60 1.70 -2.11
CA TYR A 8 9.96 1.21 -2.21
C TYR A 8 10.09 0.29 -3.41
N LYS A 9 11.33 0.08 -3.85
CA LYS A 9 11.64 -0.80 -4.96
C LYS A 9 12.15 -2.10 -4.40
N ASP A 10 11.57 -3.22 -4.81
CA ASP A 10 12.00 -4.52 -4.31
C ASP A 10 13.16 -5.07 -5.13
N LYS A 11 13.59 -6.29 -4.79
CA LYS A 11 14.75 -6.90 -5.45
C LYS A 11 14.48 -7.22 -6.92
N ALA A 12 13.22 -7.41 -7.29
CA ALA A 12 12.85 -7.67 -8.68
C ALA A 12 12.74 -6.39 -9.50
N GLY A 13 12.95 -5.24 -8.89
CA GLY A 13 12.86 -3.96 -9.57
C GLY A 13 11.44 -3.43 -9.68
N GLU A 14 10.51 -4.00 -8.94
CA GLU A 14 9.11 -3.55 -8.93
C GLU A 14 8.87 -2.62 -7.78
N PHE A 15 7.89 -1.72 -7.96
CA PHE A 15 7.52 -0.76 -6.93
C PHE A 15 6.43 -1.34 -6.06
N ARG A 16 6.65 -1.30 -4.75
CA ARG A 16 5.70 -1.80 -3.77
C ARG A 16 5.37 -0.73 -2.79
N VAL A 17 4.19 -0.84 -2.16
CA VAL A 17 3.73 0.12 -1.16
C VAL A 17 3.56 -0.60 0.16
N ARG A 18 4.05 0.01 1.23
CA ARG A 18 3.81 -0.45 2.59
C ARG A 18 2.97 0.58 3.32
N PHE A 19 2.01 0.10 4.10
CA PHE A 19 1.29 0.96 5.03
C PHE A 19 1.84 0.68 6.41
N LYS A 20 2.43 1.70 7.02
CA LYS A 20 3.18 1.53 8.27
C LYS A 20 2.61 2.40 9.37
N TYR A 21 2.74 1.91 10.58
CA TYR A 21 2.49 2.68 11.79
C TYR A 21 3.80 2.71 12.55
N ASN A 22 4.44 3.89 12.62
CA ASN A 22 5.80 4.02 13.14
C ASN A 22 6.73 3.10 12.35
N SER A 23 7.36 2.13 13.00
CA SER A 23 8.25 1.20 12.32
C SER A 23 7.59 -0.13 11.96
N GLU A 24 6.31 -0.27 12.29
CA GLU A 24 5.60 -1.53 12.05
C GLU A 24 4.90 -1.50 10.71
N THR A 25 5.12 -2.54 9.90
CA THR A 25 4.41 -2.68 8.63
C THR A 25 3.08 -3.37 8.87
N ILE A 26 1.99 -2.66 8.59
CA ILE A 26 0.65 -3.22 8.75
C ILE A 26 0.31 -4.12 7.57
N PHE A 27 0.55 -3.64 6.36
CA PHE A 27 0.41 -4.47 5.16
C PHE A 27 1.24 -3.89 4.04
N SER A 28 1.42 -4.69 2.97
CA SER A 28 2.09 -4.23 1.78
C SER A 28 1.34 -4.72 0.55
N THR A 29 1.59 -4.08 -0.58
CA THR A 29 0.94 -4.43 -1.84
C THR A 29 1.81 -5.37 -2.65
N GLU A 30 1.24 -5.88 -3.74
CA GLU A 30 2.00 -6.59 -4.75
C GLU A 30 2.93 -5.61 -5.46
N GLY A 31 3.82 -6.14 -6.30
CA GLY A 31 4.74 -5.32 -7.06
C GLY A 31 4.09 -4.70 -8.28
N TYR A 32 4.36 -3.42 -8.52
CA TYR A 32 3.89 -2.70 -9.69
C TYR A 32 5.08 -2.39 -10.59
N THR A 33 4.83 -2.36 -11.88
CA THR A 33 5.91 -2.11 -12.85
C THR A 33 6.30 -0.64 -12.93
N SER A 34 5.46 0.27 -12.43
CA SER A 34 5.77 1.70 -12.46
C SER A 34 5.43 2.34 -11.13
N LYS A 35 6.12 3.44 -10.84
CA LYS A 35 5.85 4.23 -9.65
C LYS A 35 4.46 4.86 -9.73
N ALA A 36 4.02 5.23 -10.93
CA ALA A 36 2.69 5.81 -11.10
C ALA A 36 1.60 4.83 -10.67
N SER A 37 1.76 3.55 -11.01
CA SER A 37 0.81 2.53 -10.57
C SER A 37 0.78 2.40 -9.05
N ALA A 38 1.95 2.44 -8.42
CA ALA A 38 2.02 2.39 -6.96
C ALA A 38 1.31 3.58 -6.33
N LYS A 39 1.51 4.77 -6.88
CA LYS A 39 0.82 5.96 -6.38
C LYS A 39 -0.69 5.88 -6.59
N ASN A 40 -1.13 5.31 -7.71
CA ASN A 40 -2.55 5.11 -7.95
C ASN A 40 -3.16 4.17 -6.93
N ALA A 41 -2.42 3.14 -6.52
CA ALA A 41 -2.88 2.23 -5.48
C ALA A 41 -3.07 2.96 -4.16
N ILE A 42 -2.15 3.85 -3.80
CA ILE A 42 -2.27 4.66 -2.59
C ILE A 42 -3.51 5.54 -2.67
N ASP A 43 -3.71 6.21 -3.80
CA ASP A 43 -4.88 7.08 -3.97
C ASP A 43 -6.18 6.29 -3.85
N SER A 44 -6.22 5.10 -4.42
CA SER A 44 -7.40 4.25 -4.32
C SER A 44 -7.69 3.87 -2.87
N ILE A 45 -6.66 3.53 -2.12
CA ILE A 45 -6.83 3.18 -0.71
C ILE A 45 -7.35 4.38 0.07
N LYS A 46 -6.78 5.57 -0.18
CA LYS A 46 -7.18 6.77 0.56
C LYS A 46 -8.61 7.18 0.23
N ASN A 47 -9.01 7.02 -1.02
CA ASN A 47 -10.34 7.46 -1.45
C ASN A 47 -11.43 6.43 -1.17
N ASN A 48 -11.13 5.15 -1.27
CA ASN A 48 -12.11 4.09 -1.19
C ASN A 48 -12.00 3.20 0.03
N GLY A 49 -10.84 3.22 0.69
CA GLY A 49 -10.61 2.37 1.84
C GLY A 49 -11.57 2.58 2.98
N PRO A 50 -11.86 3.85 3.36
CA PRO A 50 -12.75 4.08 4.50
C PRO A 50 -14.15 3.52 4.32
N ASP A 51 -14.63 3.42 3.08
CA ASP A 51 -15.96 2.90 2.79
C ASP A 51 -15.94 1.44 2.35
N ALA A 52 -14.77 0.82 2.30
CA ALA A 52 -14.66 -0.56 1.84
C ALA A 52 -15.25 -1.50 2.87
N VAL A 53 -16.00 -2.48 2.38
CA VAL A 53 -16.56 -3.49 3.28
C VAL A 53 -15.49 -4.50 3.67
N VAL A 54 -15.66 -5.08 4.84
CA VAL A 54 -14.78 -6.17 5.29
C VAL A 54 -15.49 -7.48 5.00
N GLU A 55 -14.85 -8.30 4.20
CA GLU A 55 -15.37 -9.61 3.88
C GLU A 55 -14.48 -10.64 4.57
N ASP A 56 -15.06 -11.35 5.53
CA ASP A 56 -14.33 -12.32 6.32
C ASP A 56 -14.66 -13.73 5.82
N ASN A 57 -13.68 -14.36 5.20
CA ASN A 57 -13.84 -15.71 4.62
C ASN A 57 -13.08 -16.76 5.43
N SER A 58 -12.68 -16.44 6.63
CA SER A 58 -11.91 -17.36 7.47
C SER A 58 -12.78 -18.43 8.13
#